data_d431180df194cdd39b3f5aab329238c4
#
_entry.id   d431180df194cdd39b3f5aab329238c4
#
_cell.length_a   1.000
_cell.length_b   1.000
_cell.length_c   1.000
_cell.angle_alpha   90.00
_cell.angle_beta   90.00
_cell.angle_gamma   90.00
#
_symmetry.space_group_name_H-M   'P 1'
#
loop_
_entity.id
_entity.type
_entity.pdbx_description
1 polymer ?
#
loop_
_entity_poly.entity_id
_entity_poly.type
_entity_poly.pdbx_seq_one_letter_code
_entity_poly.pdbx_strand_id
1 'polypeptide(L)'
;TQANCLAAGVPAGGAEQPTTQIRAFVGGNPYLQPEEGENATIGVVYTPSQIENLSVSVDFWQIELENIFSSIGVSTVLNRCYVASAQQDDTFCNFVTRTGSGGLQTVRTSKVNSAQNNVSGVDLVVAYSFDVENYGSFSTAFDMTYYTKDEFAQSATSTPSESFGWYDGGADFRWRANASVLWDYNDFTTSLN
;
A
#
# COMPACT_ATOMS: atom_id res chain seq x y z
N THR A 1 26.49 -0.78 -13.65
CA THR A 1 27.40 -1.11 -14.80
C THR A 1 28.85 -0.81 -14.41
N GLN A 2 29.82 -1.40 -15.12
CA GLN A 2 31.26 -1.14 -14.91
C GLN A 2 31.56 0.36 -15.05
N ALA A 3 30.96 1.02 -16.01
CA ALA A 3 31.12 2.46 -16.21
C ALA A 3 30.70 3.29 -14.99
N ASN A 4 29.59 2.95 -14.36
CA ASN A 4 29.10 3.64 -13.16
C ASN A 4 30.01 3.42 -11.95
N CYS A 5 30.62 2.22 -11.86
CA CYS A 5 31.61 1.94 -10.80
C CYS A 5 32.88 2.77 -11.00
N LEU A 6 33.39 2.88 -12.23
CA LEU A 6 34.56 3.71 -12.54
C LEU A 6 34.28 5.19 -12.26
N ALA A 7 33.11 5.69 -12.66
CA ALA A 7 32.68 7.07 -12.38
C ALA A 7 32.59 7.36 -10.87
N ALA A 8 32.24 6.35 -10.06
CA ALA A 8 32.18 6.43 -8.60
C ALA A 8 33.52 6.20 -7.91
N GLY A 9 34.63 6.20 -8.64
CA GLY A 9 35.98 6.08 -8.06
C GLY A 9 36.46 4.66 -7.79
N VAL A 10 35.81 3.64 -8.37
CA VAL A 10 36.33 2.26 -8.31
C VAL A 10 37.45 2.11 -9.34
N PRO A 11 38.65 1.61 -8.96
CA PRO A 11 39.72 1.37 -9.91
C PRO A 11 39.32 0.39 -11.02
N ALA A 12 39.95 0.51 -12.20
CA ALA A 12 39.64 -0.36 -13.36
C ALA A 12 39.85 -1.86 -13.08
N GLY A 13 40.78 -2.18 -12.18
CA GLY A 13 41.06 -3.54 -11.71
C GLY A 13 40.09 -4.05 -10.61
N GLY A 14 39.09 -3.26 -10.25
CA GLY A 14 38.21 -3.52 -9.10
C GLY A 14 38.75 -2.92 -7.80
N ALA A 15 37.93 -2.95 -6.76
CA ALA A 15 38.33 -2.54 -5.43
C ALA A 15 38.30 -3.73 -4.48
N GLU A 16 39.31 -3.82 -3.63
CA GLU A 16 39.26 -4.76 -2.52
C GLU A 16 38.28 -4.26 -1.47
N GLN A 17 37.35 -5.11 -1.10
CA GLN A 17 36.41 -4.84 -0.02
C GLN A 17 37.09 -5.27 1.30
N PRO A 18 37.41 -4.31 2.20
CA PRO A 18 38.19 -4.63 3.41
C PRO A 18 37.41 -5.48 4.41
N THR A 19 36.09 -5.52 4.31
CA THR A 19 35.22 -6.35 5.15
C THR A 19 34.06 -6.88 4.32
N THR A 20 33.58 -8.08 4.67
CA THR A 20 32.40 -8.68 4.05
C THR A 20 31.09 -7.99 4.49
N GLN A 21 31.14 -7.20 5.55
CA GLN A 21 30.00 -6.45 6.07
C GLN A 21 30.15 -4.97 5.74
N ILE A 22 29.13 -4.43 5.07
CA ILE A 22 29.03 -2.99 4.78
C ILE A 22 28.32 -2.32 5.95
N ARG A 23 28.89 -1.25 6.47
CA ARG A 23 28.25 -0.45 7.52
C ARG A 23 27.10 0.34 6.92
N ALA A 24 25.90 0.12 7.43
CA ALA A 24 24.73 0.94 7.12
C ALA A 24 24.47 1.95 8.24
N PHE A 25 24.27 3.21 7.86
CA PHE A 25 23.77 4.23 8.78
C PHE A 25 22.29 4.47 8.49
N VAL A 26 21.46 4.18 9.47
CA VAL A 26 20.02 4.46 9.44
C VAL A 26 19.77 5.75 10.21
N GLY A 27 19.15 6.73 9.57
CA GLY A 27 18.89 8.02 10.20
C GLY A 27 17.58 8.66 9.73
N GLY A 28 17.10 9.65 10.49
CA GLY A 28 16.02 10.53 10.04
C GLY A 28 16.45 11.37 8.84
N ASN A 29 15.48 11.81 8.05
CA ASN A 29 15.69 12.75 6.96
C ASN A 29 14.97 14.07 7.30
N PRO A 30 15.69 15.17 7.56
CA PRO A 30 15.08 16.45 7.87
C PRO A 30 14.42 17.14 6.66
N TYR A 31 14.62 16.60 5.46
CA TYR A 31 14.08 17.13 4.20
C TYR A 31 12.82 16.39 3.74
N LEU A 32 12.22 15.58 4.60
CA LEU A 32 10.95 14.95 4.27
C LEU A 32 9.87 16.00 4.04
N GLN A 33 9.13 15.81 2.96
CA GLN A 33 7.95 16.59 2.64
C GLN A 33 6.70 15.87 3.20
N PRO A 34 5.59 16.57 3.43
CA PRO A 34 4.34 15.93 3.79
C PRO A 34 3.91 14.88 2.76
N GLU A 35 3.26 13.83 3.23
CA GLU A 35 2.52 12.92 2.37
C GLU A 35 1.27 13.64 1.86
N GLU A 36 0.91 13.40 0.62
CA GLU A 36 -0.25 14.00 -0.03
C GLU A 36 -1.27 12.91 -0.33
N GLY A 37 -2.56 13.19 -0.07
CA GLY A 37 -3.63 12.25 -0.32
C GLY A 37 -4.83 12.92 -0.98
N GLU A 38 -5.30 12.33 -2.06
CA GLU A 38 -6.54 12.69 -2.71
C GLU A 38 -7.54 11.55 -2.55
N ASN A 39 -8.80 11.90 -2.27
CA ASN A 39 -9.88 10.92 -2.23
C ASN A 39 -11.09 11.43 -3.00
N ALA A 40 -11.79 10.50 -3.63
CA ALA A 40 -13.05 10.74 -4.31
C ALA A 40 -14.02 9.62 -3.98
N THR A 41 -15.28 9.99 -3.72
CA THR A 41 -16.36 9.02 -3.48
C THR A 41 -17.61 9.49 -4.22
N ILE A 42 -18.28 8.56 -4.87
CA ILE A 42 -19.60 8.77 -5.46
C ILE A 42 -20.48 7.57 -5.13
N GLY A 43 -21.69 7.85 -4.63
CA GLY A 43 -22.58 6.79 -4.22
C GLY A 43 -24.03 7.08 -4.51
N VAL A 44 -24.82 6.02 -4.47
CA VAL A 44 -26.26 6.04 -4.63
C VAL A 44 -26.90 5.22 -3.52
N VAL A 45 -27.89 5.83 -2.85
CA VAL A 45 -28.76 5.13 -1.91
C VAL A 45 -30.14 4.97 -2.56
N TYR A 46 -30.64 3.75 -2.54
CA TYR A 46 -31.94 3.40 -3.08
C TYR A 46 -32.83 2.79 -2.00
N THR A 47 -33.94 3.45 -1.73
CA THR A 47 -34.99 2.98 -0.80
C THR A 47 -36.29 2.87 -1.56
N PRO A 48 -36.64 1.66 -2.06
CA PRO A 48 -37.82 1.44 -2.87
C PRO A 48 -39.11 1.63 -2.04
N SER A 49 -40.05 2.38 -2.54
CA SER A 49 -41.35 2.56 -1.87
C SER A 49 -42.22 1.30 -1.85
N GLN A 50 -41.91 0.31 -2.71
CA GLN A 50 -42.62 -0.95 -2.82
C GLN A 50 -42.19 -2.00 -1.79
N ILE A 51 -41.01 -1.83 -1.20
CA ILE A 51 -40.47 -2.72 -0.18
C ILE A 51 -40.11 -1.86 1.01
N GLU A 52 -40.98 -1.87 2.01
CA GLU A 52 -40.75 -1.10 3.23
C GLU A 52 -39.49 -1.56 3.95
N ASN A 53 -38.77 -0.63 4.56
CA ASN A 53 -37.57 -0.86 5.35
C ASN A 53 -36.39 -1.51 4.58
N LEU A 54 -36.40 -1.52 3.24
CA LEU A 54 -35.26 -1.89 2.43
C LEU A 54 -34.44 -0.64 2.10
N SER A 55 -33.13 -0.71 2.36
CA SER A 55 -32.16 0.28 1.92
C SER A 55 -31.00 -0.43 1.23
N VAL A 56 -30.60 0.07 0.07
CA VAL A 56 -29.44 -0.41 -0.67
C VAL A 56 -28.56 0.80 -0.98
N SER A 57 -27.29 0.74 -0.60
CA SER A 57 -26.28 1.72 -0.96
C SER A 57 -25.20 1.08 -1.81
N VAL A 58 -24.76 1.79 -2.83
CA VAL A 58 -23.60 1.44 -3.65
C VAL A 58 -22.73 2.66 -3.76
N ASP A 59 -21.49 2.54 -3.30
CA ASP A 59 -20.51 3.62 -3.25
C ASP A 59 -19.24 3.21 -3.97
N PHE A 60 -18.84 3.94 -4.99
CA PHE A 60 -17.51 3.86 -5.58
C PHE A 60 -16.59 4.84 -4.86
N TRP A 61 -15.39 4.41 -4.52
CA TRP A 61 -14.39 5.23 -3.86
C TRP A 61 -13.01 5.00 -4.45
N GLN A 62 -12.18 6.04 -4.39
CA GLN A 62 -10.78 6.02 -4.81
C GLN A 62 -9.95 6.84 -3.83
N ILE A 63 -8.78 6.34 -3.48
CA ILE A 63 -7.80 6.98 -2.61
C ILE A 63 -6.45 6.90 -3.32
N GLU A 64 -5.84 8.05 -3.55
CA GLU A 64 -4.49 8.17 -4.09
C GLU A 64 -3.59 8.81 -3.05
N LEU A 65 -2.49 8.14 -2.72
CA LEU A 65 -1.48 8.63 -1.81
C LEU A 65 -0.17 8.79 -2.57
N GLU A 66 0.40 9.97 -2.46
CA GLU A 66 1.69 10.30 -3.06
C GLU A 66 2.69 10.74 -1.99
N ASN A 67 3.97 10.75 -2.36
CA ASN A 67 5.05 11.15 -1.46
C ASN A 67 5.09 10.34 -0.14
N ILE A 68 4.62 9.11 -0.15
CA ILE A 68 4.60 8.23 1.03
C ILE A 68 6.03 7.98 1.50
N PHE A 69 6.23 8.03 2.82
CA PHE A 69 7.53 7.75 3.43
C PHE A 69 7.91 6.29 3.25
N SER A 70 8.89 6.04 2.43
CA SER A 70 9.47 4.71 2.27
C SER A 70 10.87 4.63 2.89
N SER A 71 11.21 3.45 3.39
CA SER A 71 12.57 3.16 3.85
C SER A 71 13.37 2.58 2.71
N ILE A 72 14.49 3.23 2.39
CA ILE A 72 15.40 2.73 1.37
C ILE A 72 16.40 1.78 2.02
N GLY A 73 16.40 0.51 1.60
CA GLY A 73 17.41 -0.46 2.02
C GLY A 73 18.75 -0.28 1.29
N VAL A 74 19.83 -0.82 1.89
CA VAL A 74 21.19 -0.78 1.30
C VAL A 74 21.22 -1.31 -0.13
N SER A 75 20.54 -2.44 -0.36
CA SER A 75 20.48 -3.05 -1.70
C SER A 75 19.81 -2.13 -2.73
N THR A 76 18.76 -1.43 -2.34
CA THR A 76 18.06 -0.47 -3.20
C THR A 76 18.97 0.70 -3.55
N VAL A 77 19.68 1.28 -2.55
CA VAL A 77 20.65 2.36 -2.76
C VAL A 77 21.73 1.93 -3.76
N LEU A 78 22.32 0.76 -3.56
CA LEU A 78 23.39 0.26 -4.43
C LEU A 78 22.88 -0.06 -5.84
N ASN A 79 21.70 -0.68 -5.96
CA ASN A 79 21.11 -0.98 -7.26
C ASN A 79 20.78 0.30 -8.05
N ARG A 80 20.17 1.29 -7.41
CA ARG A 80 19.84 2.56 -8.06
C ARG A 80 21.08 3.35 -8.46
N CYS A 81 22.12 3.32 -7.62
CA CYS A 81 23.39 4.01 -7.92
C CYS A 81 24.16 3.30 -9.05
N TYR A 82 24.20 1.95 -9.09
CA TYR A 82 25.17 1.25 -9.95
C TYR A 82 24.58 0.38 -11.04
N VAL A 83 23.32 -0.08 -10.89
CA VAL A 83 22.76 -1.14 -11.73
C VAL A 83 21.56 -0.69 -12.56
N ALA A 84 20.62 0.07 -11.98
CA ALA A 84 19.27 0.25 -12.52
C ALA A 84 19.15 1.08 -13.80
N SER A 85 20.16 1.84 -14.19
CA SER A 85 20.10 2.65 -15.43
C SER A 85 21.47 2.78 -16.08
N ALA A 86 21.46 3.12 -17.37
CA ALA A 86 22.68 3.51 -18.09
C ALA A 86 23.30 4.81 -17.53
N GLN A 87 22.52 5.60 -16.80
CA GLN A 87 22.96 6.78 -16.08
C GLN A 87 22.93 6.53 -14.57
N GLN A 88 23.97 6.97 -13.92
CA GLN A 88 24.09 6.96 -12.46
C GLN A 88 23.03 7.91 -11.89
N ASP A 89 22.26 7.42 -10.91
CA ASP A 89 21.34 8.27 -10.16
C ASP A 89 22.09 8.93 -9.00
N ASP A 90 22.48 10.18 -9.19
CA ASP A 90 23.27 10.94 -8.22
C ASP A 90 22.57 11.05 -6.86
N THR A 91 21.23 11.03 -6.83
CA THR A 91 20.48 11.06 -5.57
C THR A 91 20.86 9.88 -4.68
N PHE A 92 20.90 8.67 -5.25
CA PHE A 92 21.25 7.45 -4.51
C PHE A 92 22.75 7.29 -4.32
N CYS A 93 23.55 7.78 -5.26
CA CYS A 93 25.01 7.69 -5.16
C CYS A 93 25.56 8.57 -4.03
N ASN A 94 24.92 9.67 -3.70
CA ASN A 94 25.26 10.50 -2.57
C ASN A 94 25.11 9.82 -1.20
N PHE A 95 24.37 8.69 -1.15
CA PHE A 95 24.24 7.88 0.07
C PHE A 95 25.38 6.86 0.23
N VAL A 96 26.28 6.73 -0.74
CA VAL A 96 27.38 5.77 -0.73
C VAL A 96 28.70 6.48 -0.50
N THR A 97 29.44 6.06 0.54
CA THR A 97 30.82 6.49 0.76
C THR A 97 31.78 5.35 0.46
N ARG A 98 32.91 5.69 -0.13
CA ARG A 98 33.97 4.75 -0.47
C ARG A 98 35.29 5.06 0.27
N THR A 99 36.10 4.04 0.43
CA THR A 99 37.51 4.18 0.88
C THR A 99 38.34 4.79 -0.24
N GLY A 100 39.52 5.29 0.10
CA GLY A 100 40.49 5.80 -0.89
C GLY A 100 40.94 4.74 -1.92
N SER A 101 40.79 3.45 -1.62
CA SER A 101 41.03 2.31 -2.53
C SER A 101 39.81 1.90 -3.36
N GLY A 102 38.70 2.63 -3.25
CA GLY A 102 37.47 2.38 -4.01
C GLY A 102 36.51 1.38 -3.39
N GLY A 103 36.85 0.73 -2.27
CA GLY A 103 35.93 -0.18 -1.55
C GLY A 103 34.75 0.57 -0.93
N LEU A 104 33.63 -0.12 -0.73
CA LEU A 104 32.47 0.42 -0.02
C LEU A 104 32.81 0.59 1.47
N GLN A 105 32.68 1.80 1.98
CA GLN A 105 32.91 2.12 3.38
C GLN A 105 31.62 2.19 4.17
N THR A 106 30.69 3.00 3.72
CA THR A 106 29.36 3.13 4.36
C THR A 106 28.27 3.37 3.33
N VAL A 107 27.06 2.91 3.66
CA VAL A 107 25.85 3.26 2.93
C VAL A 107 24.86 3.90 3.90
N ARG A 108 24.43 5.10 3.60
CA ARG A 108 23.38 5.78 4.39
C ARG A 108 22.03 5.30 3.88
N THR A 109 21.19 4.91 4.80
CA THR A 109 19.79 4.57 4.52
C THR A 109 18.91 5.51 5.32
N SER A 110 17.90 6.07 4.70
CA SER A 110 16.98 6.98 5.36
C SER A 110 15.59 6.86 4.78
N LYS A 111 14.63 7.47 5.42
CA LYS A 111 13.29 7.62 4.83
C LYS A 111 13.32 8.69 3.75
N VAL A 112 12.57 8.46 2.68
CA VAL A 112 12.39 9.40 1.56
C VAL A 112 10.93 9.42 1.16
N ASN A 113 10.49 10.52 0.59
CA ASN A 113 9.19 10.63 -0.07
C ASN A 113 9.32 10.03 -1.48
N SER A 114 8.95 8.80 -1.66
CA SER A 114 9.10 8.16 -2.98
C SER A 114 7.98 7.21 -3.32
N ALA A 115 7.29 6.65 -2.35
CA ALA A 115 6.26 5.65 -2.61
C ALA A 115 4.92 6.30 -2.94
N GLN A 116 4.13 5.55 -3.68
CA GLN A 116 2.76 5.89 -4.08
C GLN A 116 1.86 4.70 -3.79
N ASN A 117 0.64 4.97 -3.41
CA ASN A 117 -0.41 3.95 -3.26
C ASN A 117 -1.70 4.44 -3.91
N ASN A 118 -2.33 3.57 -4.69
CA ASN A 118 -3.60 3.86 -5.36
C ASN A 118 -4.56 2.71 -5.07
N VAL A 119 -5.57 3.00 -4.26
CA VAL A 119 -6.58 2.03 -3.85
C VAL A 119 -7.95 2.52 -4.29
N SER A 120 -8.74 1.64 -4.89
CA SER A 120 -10.12 1.95 -5.25
C SER A 120 -11.01 0.73 -5.09
N GLY A 121 -12.29 1.00 -4.89
CA GLY A 121 -13.24 -0.08 -4.66
C GLY A 121 -14.70 0.34 -4.82
N VAL A 122 -15.54 -0.65 -4.65
CA VAL A 122 -17.00 -0.51 -4.59
C VAL A 122 -17.49 -1.11 -3.30
N ASP A 123 -18.25 -0.34 -2.53
CA ASP A 123 -18.96 -0.81 -1.36
C ASP A 123 -20.43 -1.02 -1.69
N LEU A 124 -20.97 -2.14 -1.26
CA LEU A 124 -22.39 -2.46 -1.30
C LEU A 124 -22.88 -2.65 0.13
N VAL A 125 -23.90 -1.90 0.51
CA VAL A 125 -24.59 -2.09 1.79
C VAL A 125 -26.07 -2.35 1.53
N VAL A 126 -26.60 -3.42 2.11
CA VAL A 126 -28.02 -3.76 2.06
C VAL A 126 -28.51 -3.91 3.48
N ALA A 127 -29.53 -3.17 3.84
CA ALA A 127 -30.24 -3.30 5.11
C ALA A 127 -31.73 -3.57 4.84
N TYR A 128 -32.28 -4.56 5.51
CA TYR A 128 -33.68 -4.92 5.36
C TYR A 128 -34.26 -5.37 6.69
N SER A 129 -35.38 -4.78 7.07
CA SER A 129 -36.13 -5.18 8.27
C SER A 129 -37.58 -5.55 7.91
N PHE A 130 -38.05 -6.65 8.45
CA PHE A 130 -39.39 -7.16 8.19
C PHE A 130 -39.94 -7.91 9.39
N ASP A 131 -41.27 -7.91 9.49
CA ASP A 131 -42.00 -8.67 10.51
C ASP A 131 -42.58 -9.92 9.92
N VAL A 132 -42.52 -11.02 10.67
CA VAL A 132 -43.15 -12.28 10.33
C VAL A 132 -44.19 -12.58 11.40
N GLU A 133 -45.45 -12.68 10.99
CA GLU A 133 -46.57 -12.97 11.91
C GLU A 133 -46.27 -14.23 12.73
N ASN A 134 -46.47 -14.13 14.05
CA ASN A 134 -46.16 -15.15 15.06
C ASN A 134 -44.66 -15.53 15.24
N TYR A 135 -43.74 -14.93 14.50
CA TYR A 135 -42.29 -15.22 14.62
C TYR A 135 -41.44 -14.00 14.98
N GLY A 136 -42.06 -12.81 15.04
CA GLY A 136 -41.35 -11.58 15.46
C GLY A 136 -40.69 -10.81 14.31
N SER A 137 -39.77 -9.97 14.67
CA SER A 137 -39.11 -9.03 13.78
C SER A 137 -37.71 -9.51 13.40
N PHE A 138 -37.34 -9.33 12.15
CA PHE A 138 -36.03 -9.64 11.62
C PHE A 138 -35.38 -8.34 11.07
N SER A 139 -34.13 -8.10 11.48
CA SER A 139 -33.29 -7.06 10.88
C SER A 139 -32.05 -7.71 10.28
N THR A 140 -31.85 -7.51 8.99
CA THR A 140 -30.73 -8.07 8.26
C THR A 140 -29.84 -6.96 7.72
N ALA A 141 -28.55 -7.17 7.80
CA ALA A 141 -27.58 -6.31 7.16
C ALA A 141 -26.55 -7.15 6.40
N PHE A 142 -26.21 -6.67 5.21
CA PHE A 142 -25.15 -7.23 4.39
C PHE A 142 -24.27 -6.07 3.92
N ASP A 143 -22.99 -6.15 4.18
CA ASP A 143 -21.99 -5.21 3.68
C ASP A 143 -20.89 -5.96 2.94
N MET A 144 -20.49 -5.42 1.81
CA MET A 144 -19.45 -5.99 0.96
C MET A 144 -18.60 -4.89 0.36
N THR A 145 -17.29 -5.05 0.45
CA THR A 145 -16.31 -4.25 -0.28
C THR A 145 -15.66 -5.10 -1.36
N TYR A 146 -15.66 -4.59 -2.58
CA TYR A 146 -14.91 -5.13 -3.71
C TYR A 146 -13.83 -4.14 -4.13
N TYR A 147 -12.57 -4.51 -3.96
CA TYR A 147 -11.44 -3.72 -4.41
C TYR A 147 -11.25 -3.85 -5.92
N THR A 148 -11.33 -2.74 -6.62
CA THR A 148 -11.06 -2.68 -8.07
C THR A 148 -9.59 -2.51 -8.35
N LYS A 149 -8.86 -1.83 -7.43
CA LYS A 149 -7.44 -1.56 -7.52
C LYS A 149 -6.82 -1.52 -6.11
N ASP A 150 -5.61 -2.03 -5.98
CA ASP A 150 -4.72 -1.85 -4.84
C ASP A 150 -3.28 -1.97 -5.34
N GLU A 151 -2.73 -0.84 -5.74
CA GLU A 151 -1.40 -0.76 -6.34
C GLU A 151 -0.46 0.05 -5.46
N PHE A 152 0.68 -0.54 -5.18
CA PHE A 152 1.77 0.12 -4.48
C PHE A 152 2.99 0.25 -5.39
N ALA A 153 3.55 1.44 -5.46
CA ALA A 153 4.81 1.72 -6.15
C ALA A 153 5.83 2.28 -5.16
N GLN A 154 7.03 1.70 -5.14
CA GLN A 154 8.12 2.13 -4.25
C GLN A 154 8.72 3.49 -4.65
N SER A 155 8.50 3.91 -5.87
CA SER A 155 8.85 5.23 -6.40
C SER A 155 8.04 5.53 -7.64
N ALA A 156 7.94 6.80 -8.03
CA ALA A 156 7.25 7.25 -9.24
C ALA A 156 7.74 6.57 -10.55
N THR A 157 8.94 6.01 -10.55
CA THR A 157 9.52 5.29 -11.69
C THR A 157 9.47 3.77 -11.56
N SER A 158 8.96 3.25 -10.44
CA SER A 158 8.80 1.81 -10.22
C SER A 158 7.51 1.33 -10.89
N THR A 159 7.54 0.10 -11.42
CA THR A 159 6.30 -0.56 -11.84
C THR A 159 5.46 -0.82 -10.59
N PRO A 160 4.20 -0.35 -10.53
CA PRO A 160 3.32 -0.68 -9.44
C PRO A 160 3.13 -2.19 -9.29
N SER A 161 3.05 -2.65 -8.07
CA SER A 161 2.71 -4.03 -7.74
C SER A 161 1.29 -4.08 -7.18
N GLU A 162 0.48 -4.99 -7.70
CA GLU A 162 -0.87 -5.25 -7.18
C GLU A 162 -0.78 -6.16 -5.95
N SER A 163 -1.52 -5.80 -4.88
CA SER A 163 -1.45 -6.51 -3.59
C SER A 163 -2.39 -7.72 -3.51
N PHE A 164 -3.30 -7.89 -4.48
CA PHE A 164 -4.32 -8.94 -4.42
C PHE A 164 -3.80 -10.34 -4.70
N GLY A 165 -4.28 -11.30 -3.90
CA GLY A 165 -4.13 -12.72 -4.20
C GLY A 165 -2.76 -13.32 -3.87
N TRP A 166 -1.87 -12.58 -3.25
CA TRP A 166 -0.59 -13.09 -2.78
C TRP A 166 -0.71 -13.56 -1.32
N TYR A 167 -0.54 -14.85 -1.10
CA TYR A 167 -0.62 -15.44 0.24
C TYR A 167 0.61 -15.12 1.11
N ASP A 168 1.75 -14.81 0.49
CA ASP A 168 3.02 -14.59 1.16
C ASP A 168 3.23 -13.09 1.43
N GLY A 169 2.93 -12.63 2.64
CA GLY A 169 3.17 -11.25 3.06
C GLY A 169 1.93 -10.42 3.43
N GLY A 170 0.80 -11.04 3.66
CA GLY A 170 -0.45 -10.38 4.01
C GLY A 170 -1.42 -10.36 2.83
N ALA A 171 -2.07 -11.49 2.61
CA ALA A 171 -3.02 -11.62 1.52
C ALA A 171 -4.18 -10.64 1.67
N ASP A 172 -4.24 -9.67 0.80
CA ASP A 172 -5.40 -8.82 0.68
C ASP A 172 -6.43 -9.50 -0.22
N PHE A 173 -7.61 -9.72 0.36
CA PHE A 173 -8.72 -10.28 -0.39
C PHE A 173 -9.33 -9.20 -1.28
N ARG A 174 -9.57 -9.55 -2.54
CA ARG A 174 -10.22 -8.64 -3.49
C ARG A 174 -11.65 -8.29 -3.08
N TRP A 175 -12.29 -9.13 -2.30
CA TRP A 175 -13.60 -8.84 -1.73
C TRP A 175 -13.69 -9.31 -0.28
N ARG A 176 -14.43 -8.57 0.51
CA ARG A 176 -14.77 -8.87 1.90
C ARG A 176 -16.25 -8.62 2.06
N ALA A 177 -16.93 -9.51 2.76
CA ALA A 177 -18.34 -9.35 3.05
C ALA A 177 -18.65 -9.79 4.48
N ASN A 178 -19.59 -9.08 5.09
CA ASN A 178 -20.20 -9.46 6.34
C ASN A 178 -21.71 -9.54 6.15
N ALA A 179 -22.33 -10.48 6.83
CA ALA A 179 -23.77 -10.61 6.88
C ALA A 179 -24.20 -10.78 8.33
N SER A 180 -25.24 -10.07 8.71
CA SER A 180 -25.82 -10.20 10.05
C SER A 180 -27.33 -10.32 9.98
N VAL A 181 -27.87 -11.09 10.91
CA VAL A 181 -29.31 -11.23 11.14
C VAL A 181 -29.58 -11.04 12.60
N LEU A 182 -30.44 -10.09 12.94
CA LEU A 182 -31.00 -9.91 14.26
C LEU A 182 -32.44 -10.39 14.24
N TRP A 183 -32.82 -11.24 15.19
CA TRP A 183 -34.16 -11.73 15.38
C TRP A 183 -34.68 -11.36 16.76
N ASP A 184 -35.80 -10.66 16.81
CA ASP A 184 -36.51 -10.27 18.02
C ASP A 184 -37.85 -10.98 18.09
N TYR A 185 -38.06 -11.73 19.16
CA TYR A 185 -39.31 -12.43 19.42
C TYR A 185 -39.69 -12.38 20.91
N ASN A 186 -40.75 -11.67 21.24
CA ASN A 186 -41.19 -11.39 22.60
C ASN A 186 -40.02 -10.82 23.45
N ASP A 187 -39.60 -11.59 24.49
CA ASP A 187 -38.52 -11.20 25.39
C ASP A 187 -37.14 -11.73 24.93
N PHE A 188 -37.05 -12.33 23.74
CA PHE A 188 -35.82 -12.90 23.21
C PHE A 188 -35.28 -12.09 22.04
N THR A 189 -34.01 -11.80 22.10
CA THR A 189 -33.23 -11.20 20.98
C THR A 189 -32.05 -12.10 20.68
N THR A 190 -31.87 -12.47 19.42
CA THR A 190 -30.75 -13.30 18.97
C THR A 190 -30.10 -12.68 17.74
N SER A 191 -28.78 -12.69 17.67
CA SER A 191 -28.02 -12.24 16.52
C SER A 191 -27.09 -13.32 16.00
N LEU A 192 -26.96 -13.35 14.68
CA LEU A 192 -25.99 -14.16 13.94
C LEU A 192 -25.19 -13.22 13.05
N ASN A 193 -23.85 -13.36 13.11
CA ASN A 193 -22.92 -12.61 12.27
C ASN A 193 -21.99 -13.58 11.54
#